data_7647ec37b0d1595ca3733f1660f0f4b9
#
_entry.id   7647ec37b0d1595ca3733f1660f0f4b9
#
_cell.length_a   1.000
_cell.length_b   1.000
_cell.length_c   1.000
_cell.angle_alpha   90.00
_cell.angle_beta   90.00
_cell.angle_gamma   90.00
#
_symmetry.space_group_name_H-M   'P 1'
#
loop_
_entity.id
_entity.type
_entity.pdbx_description
1 polymer ?
#
loop_
_entity_poly.entity_id
_entity_poly.type
_entity_poly.pdbx_seq_one_letter_code
_entity_poly.pdbx_strand_id
1 'polypeptide(L)'
;MALERGKLSNVVRVSAGDTVGIITVSSSKKVYIKSIICHASGTGINTATAQVYFCPVGVNSSANNKIFDVDVQAGETVLLEPSYPLVLDTTGESLQVGTGNITGVAATHVNFMITGDKEA
;
A
#
# COMPACT_ATOMS: atom_id res chain seq x y z
N MET A 1 -7.21 -23.18 12.45
CA MET A 1 -7.20 -21.72 12.50
C MET A 1 -7.99 -21.16 11.32
N ALA A 2 -8.95 -20.30 11.59
CA ALA A 2 -9.77 -19.74 10.52
C ALA A 2 -9.06 -18.54 9.87
N LEU A 3 -9.20 -18.41 8.55
CA LEU A 3 -8.75 -17.25 7.81
C LEU A 3 -9.97 -16.46 7.33
N GLU A 4 -9.91 -15.15 7.47
CA GLU A 4 -10.88 -14.25 6.91
C GLU A 4 -10.35 -13.74 5.57
N ARG A 5 -11.16 -13.82 4.54
CA ARG A 5 -10.79 -13.40 3.17
C ARG A 5 -11.49 -12.12 2.79
N GLY A 6 -10.85 -11.38 1.92
CA GLY A 6 -11.44 -10.21 1.30
C GLY A 6 -10.59 -8.97 1.46
N LYS A 7 -11.22 -7.85 1.75
CA LYS A 7 -10.49 -6.62 1.93
C LYS A 7 -9.78 -6.61 3.29
N LEU A 8 -8.51 -6.25 3.27
CA LEU A 8 -7.73 -6.02 4.49
C LEU A 8 -7.74 -4.54 4.88
N SER A 9 -8.07 -3.67 3.95
CA SER A 9 -8.26 -2.24 4.21
C SER A 9 -9.42 -1.72 3.38
N ASN A 10 -9.98 -0.59 3.80
CA ASN A 10 -10.82 0.21 2.93
C ASN A 10 -9.95 0.96 1.92
N VAL A 11 -10.57 1.67 1.00
CA VAL A 11 -9.84 2.56 0.09
C VAL A 11 -9.25 3.70 0.91
N VAL A 12 -7.95 3.87 0.81
CA VAL A 12 -7.21 4.92 1.52
C VAL A 12 -6.60 5.85 0.48
N ARG A 13 -6.91 7.13 0.56
CA ARG A 13 -6.38 8.16 -0.31
C ARG A 13 -5.10 8.74 0.28
N VAL A 14 -4.02 8.73 -0.50
CA VAL A 14 -2.73 9.26 -0.07
C VAL A 14 -2.33 10.40 -0.99
N SER A 15 -2.11 11.57 -0.41
CA SER A 15 -1.68 12.76 -1.15
C SER A 15 -0.21 12.69 -1.53
N ALA A 16 0.17 13.41 -2.56
CA ALA A 16 1.57 13.47 -3.00
C ALA A 16 2.48 13.92 -1.85
N GLY A 17 3.55 13.18 -1.65
CA GLY A 17 4.52 13.41 -0.58
C GLY A 17 4.17 12.77 0.76
N ASP A 18 3.00 12.18 0.89
CA ASP A 18 2.56 11.56 2.14
C ASP A 18 2.78 10.05 2.14
N THR A 19 2.87 9.48 3.33
CA THR A 19 2.94 8.04 3.58
C THR A 19 2.02 7.70 4.73
N VAL A 20 1.28 6.61 4.59
CA VAL A 20 0.27 6.18 5.56
C VAL A 20 0.47 4.72 5.89
N GLY A 21 0.38 4.36 7.17
CA GLY A 21 0.30 2.95 7.57
C GLY A 21 -1.09 2.43 7.27
N ILE A 22 -1.18 1.48 6.35
CA ILE A 22 -2.48 0.98 5.90
C ILE A 22 -2.89 -0.32 6.60
N ILE A 23 -1.91 -1.15 6.99
CA ILE A 23 -2.14 -2.39 7.72
C ILE A 23 -1.09 -2.50 8.81
N THR A 24 -1.51 -2.81 10.03
CA THR A 24 -0.61 -3.08 11.14
C THR A 24 -1.04 -4.39 11.80
N VAL A 25 -0.09 -5.26 12.07
CA VAL A 25 -0.37 -6.53 12.75
C VAL A 25 -0.64 -6.27 14.23
N SER A 26 -1.73 -6.82 14.72
CA SER A 26 -2.09 -6.77 16.13
C SER A 26 -2.23 -8.19 16.69
N SER A 27 -1.85 -8.38 17.94
CA SER A 27 -2.03 -9.64 18.67
C SER A 27 -1.45 -10.87 17.94
N SER A 28 -0.33 -10.71 17.24
CA SER A 28 0.37 -11.75 16.50
C SER A 28 -0.49 -12.50 15.48
N LYS A 29 -1.57 -11.88 15.02
CA LYS A 29 -2.44 -12.47 13.99
C LYS A 29 -1.86 -12.19 12.62
N LYS A 30 -1.50 -13.23 11.91
CA LYS A 30 -0.86 -13.11 10.61
C LYS A 30 -1.80 -12.52 9.56
N VAL A 31 -1.22 -11.71 8.69
CA VAL A 31 -1.90 -11.10 7.55
C VAL A 31 -1.18 -11.53 6.28
N TYR A 32 -1.95 -12.01 5.31
CA TYR A 32 -1.44 -12.47 4.02
C TYR A 32 -1.94 -11.53 2.93
N ILE A 33 -1.06 -10.69 2.43
CA ILE A 33 -1.41 -9.68 1.43
C ILE A 33 -1.29 -10.31 0.04
N LYS A 34 -2.40 -10.36 -0.69
CA LYS A 34 -2.46 -10.99 -2.01
C LYS A 34 -2.52 -10.00 -3.15
N SER A 35 -3.13 -8.84 -2.95
CA SER A 35 -3.12 -7.81 -3.96
C SER A 35 -3.15 -6.42 -3.34
N ILE A 36 -2.57 -5.47 -4.07
CA ILE A 36 -2.56 -4.05 -3.72
C ILE A 36 -3.10 -3.33 -4.94
N ILE A 37 -4.25 -2.69 -4.79
CA ILE A 37 -4.89 -1.93 -5.87
C ILE A 37 -4.49 -0.47 -5.71
N CYS A 38 -3.93 0.11 -6.77
CA CYS A 38 -3.48 1.50 -6.78
C CYS A 38 -4.20 2.23 -7.91
N HIS A 39 -4.94 3.28 -7.57
CA HIS A 39 -5.62 4.11 -8.57
C HIS A 39 -5.18 5.55 -8.40
N ALA A 40 -4.58 6.11 -9.46
CA ALA A 40 -4.18 7.51 -9.45
C ALA A 40 -5.36 8.39 -9.84
N SER A 41 -5.76 9.27 -8.94
CA SER A 41 -6.76 10.30 -9.22
C SER A 41 -6.06 11.58 -9.65
N GLY A 42 -6.67 12.30 -10.58
CA GLY A 42 -6.10 13.51 -11.17
C GLY A 42 -6.61 13.67 -12.57
N THR A 43 -6.08 14.63 -13.29
CA THR A 43 -6.50 14.93 -14.66
C THR A 43 -5.28 15.11 -15.57
N GLY A 44 -5.48 14.86 -16.85
CA GLY A 44 -4.49 15.13 -17.88
C GLY A 44 -3.40 14.06 -17.96
N ILE A 45 -2.17 14.52 -18.20
CA ILE A 45 -1.01 13.65 -18.43
C ILE A 45 -0.20 13.42 -17.14
N ASN A 46 -0.76 13.75 -16.01
CA ASN A 46 -0.05 13.66 -14.74
C ASN A 46 0.18 12.20 -14.35
N THR A 47 1.35 11.97 -13.74
CA THR A 47 1.73 10.64 -13.26
C THR A 47 2.00 10.73 -11.77
N ALA A 48 1.45 9.79 -11.01
CA ALA A 48 1.76 9.64 -9.59
C ALA A 48 2.67 8.43 -9.42
N THR A 49 3.50 8.44 -8.39
CA THR A 49 4.31 7.28 -8.03
C THR A 49 3.66 6.60 -6.83
N ALA A 50 3.20 5.36 -7.02
CA ALA A 50 2.67 4.55 -5.94
C ALA A 50 3.81 3.79 -5.28
N GLN A 51 3.93 3.93 -3.97
CA GLN A 51 5.02 3.35 -3.19
C GLN A 51 4.46 2.46 -2.11
N VAL A 52 5.07 1.29 -1.93
CA VAL A 52 4.68 0.35 -0.88
C VAL A 52 5.92 -0.05 -0.09
N TYR A 53 5.78 0.01 1.23
CA TYR A 53 6.85 -0.28 2.18
C TYR A 53 6.43 -1.42 3.10
N PHE A 54 7.32 -2.37 3.30
CA PHE A 54 7.16 -3.45 4.27
C PHE A 54 8.01 -3.08 5.49
N CYS A 55 7.36 -2.64 6.57
CA CYS A 55 8.04 -2.04 7.71
C CYS A 55 8.15 -3.01 8.88
N PRO A 56 9.38 -3.32 9.34
CA PRO A 56 9.57 -4.08 10.58
C PRO A 56 8.99 -3.35 11.79
N VAL A 57 8.90 -4.06 12.90
CA VAL A 57 8.38 -3.51 14.16
C VAL A 57 9.18 -2.26 14.55
N GLY A 58 8.47 -1.17 14.77
CA GLY A 58 9.07 0.09 15.22
C GLY A 58 9.87 0.84 14.18
N VAL A 59 9.84 0.41 12.91
CA VAL A 59 10.58 1.05 11.83
C VAL A 59 9.61 1.76 10.90
N ASN A 60 9.90 3.02 10.62
CA ASN A 60 9.13 3.82 9.68
C ASN A 60 9.54 3.52 8.22
N SER A 61 8.67 3.90 7.29
CA SER A 61 8.95 3.78 5.87
C SER A 61 10.22 4.54 5.48
N SER A 62 11.04 3.91 4.64
CA SER A 62 12.25 4.49 4.10
C SER A 62 12.63 3.75 2.82
N ALA A 63 13.66 4.22 2.14
CA ALA A 63 14.17 3.53 0.95
C ALA A 63 14.62 2.10 1.25
N ASN A 64 14.98 1.81 2.50
CA ASN A 64 15.48 0.50 2.90
C ASN A 64 14.39 -0.58 2.97
N ASN A 65 13.13 -0.19 3.10
CA ASN A 65 12.02 -1.14 3.21
C ASN A 65 10.93 -0.94 2.15
N LYS A 66 11.23 -0.16 1.13
CA LYS A 66 10.34 0.00 -0.02
C LYS A 66 10.39 -1.26 -0.89
N ILE A 67 9.23 -1.82 -1.21
CA ILE A 67 9.12 -3.05 -1.99
C ILE A 67 8.48 -2.85 -3.36
N PHE A 68 7.67 -1.79 -3.54
CA PHE A 68 7.11 -1.42 -4.83
C PHE A 68 7.24 0.08 -5.03
N ASP A 69 7.55 0.47 -6.26
CA ASP A 69 7.67 1.87 -6.66
C ASP A 69 7.28 1.92 -8.14
N VAL A 70 6.03 2.26 -8.41
CA VAL A 70 5.48 2.20 -9.77
C VAL A 70 4.80 3.51 -10.14
N ASP A 71 4.98 3.93 -11.38
CA ASP A 71 4.30 5.10 -11.90
C ASP A 71 2.90 4.73 -12.35
N VAL A 72 1.92 5.53 -11.96
CA VAL A 72 0.51 5.35 -12.31
C VAL A 72 0.02 6.66 -12.92
N GLN A 73 -0.43 6.61 -14.17
CA GLN A 73 -0.97 7.80 -14.82
C GLN A 73 -2.32 8.17 -14.23
N ALA A 74 -2.66 9.46 -14.30
CA ALA A 74 -3.96 9.93 -13.85
C ALA A 74 -5.09 9.15 -14.51
N GLY A 75 -6.00 8.63 -13.70
CA GLY A 75 -7.12 7.81 -14.16
C GLY A 75 -6.81 6.33 -14.33
N GLU A 76 -5.55 5.91 -14.21
CA GLU A 76 -5.17 4.50 -14.31
C GLU A 76 -5.30 3.77 -12.99
N THR A 77 -5.54 2.45 -13.12
CA THR A 77 -5.48 1.53 -11.99
C THR A 77 -4.38 0.50 -12.25
N VAL A 78 -3.52 0.30 -11.28
CA VAL A 78 -2.47 -0.72 -11.32
C VAL A 78 -2.74 -1.72 -10.22
N LEU A 79 -2.63 -3.00 -10.57
CA LEU A 79 -2.78 -4.10 -9.64
C LEU A 79 -1.41 -4.71 -9.37
N LEU A 80 -0.98 -4.65 -8.11
CA LEU A 80 0.27 -5.27 -7.68
C LEU A 80 -0.05 -6.61 -7.04
N GLU A 81 0.35 -7.69 -7.71
CA GLU A 81 0.13 -9.06 -7.22
C GLU A 81 1.48 -9.74 -7.03
N PRO A 82 1.95 -9.91 -5.79
CA PRO A 82 3.15 -10.70 -5.56
C PRO A 82 2.90 -12.17 -5.93
N SER A 83 3.93 -12.86 -6.42
CA SER A 83 3.82 -14.28 -6.80
C SER A 83 3.41 -15.15 -5.62
N TYR A 84 3.86 -14.81 -4.42
CA TYR A 84 3.43 -15.39 -3.16
C TYR A 84 2.88 -14.27 -2.29
N PRO A 85 1.91 -14.56 -1.41
CA PRO A 85 1.42 -13.53 -0.49
C PRO A 85 2.54 -12.91 0.35
N LEU A 86 2.47 -11.61 0.55
CA LEU A 86 3.34 -10.93 1.51
C LEU A 86 2.78 -11.21 2.91
N VAL A 87 3.61 -11.71 3.80
CA VAL A 87 3.17 -12.11 5.14
C VAL A 87 3.67 -11.11 6.17
N LEU A 88 2.75 -10.52 6.90
CA LEU A 88 3.04 -9.76 8.12
C LEU A 88 2.70 -10.70 9.28
N ASP A 89 3.68 -11.05 10.11
CA ASP A 89 3.49 -12.10 11.12
C ASP A 89 3.88 -11.71 12.55
N THR A 90 4.46 -10.56 12.72
CA THR A 90 4.91 -10.10 14.05
C THR A 90 4.12 -8.86 14.46
N THR A 91 3.60 -8.86 15.69
CA THR A 91 2.88 -7.70 16.23
C THR A 91 3.72 -6.43 16.08
N GLY A 92 3.14 -5.40 15.47
CA GLY A 92 3.82 -4.13 15.22
C GLY A 92 4.41 -4.00 13.83
N GLU A 93 4.52 -5.08 13.06
CA GLU A 93 4.86 -4.97 11.64
C GLU A 93 3.75 -4.26 10.89
N SER A 94 4.11 -3.49 9.88
CA SER A 94 3.13 -2.74 9.10
C SER A 94 3.44 -2.74 7.62
N LEU A 95 2.38 -2.64 6.83
CA LEU A 95 2.49 -2.26 5.43
C LEU A 95 2.16 -0.78 5.35
N GLN A 96 3.04 0.00 4.77
CA GLN A 96 2.83 1.42 4.57
C GLN A 96 2.78 1.71 3.08
N VAL A 97 1.96 2.68 2.70
CA VAL A 97 1.80 3.10 1.32
C VAL A 97 2.03 4.59 1.21
N GLY A 98 2.61 5.02 0.11
CA GLY A 98 2.90 6.42 -0.11
C GLY A 98 2.69 6.83 -1.55
N THR A 99 2.51 8.12 -1.74
CA THR A 99 2.47 8.74 -3.05
C THR A 99 3.69 9.63 -3.17
N GLY A 100 4.54 9.34 -4.14
CA GLY A 100 5.74 10.11 -4.37
C GLY A 100 5.45 11.54 -4.77
N ASN A 101 6.39 12.42 -4.50
CA ASN A 101 6.32 13.81 -4.91
C ASN A 101 6.44 13.91 -6.42
N ILE A 102 5.50 14.62 -7.03
CA ILE A 102 5.55 14.91 -8.46
C ILE A 102 5.76 16.41 -8.60
N THR A 103 6.85 16.78 -9.23
CA THR A 103 7.21 18.17 -9.40
C THR A 103 6.37 18.81 -10.51
N GLY A 104 5.75 19.94 -10.21
CA GLY A 104 5.16 20.81 -11.23
C GLY A 104 3.74 20.50 -11.66
N VAL A 105 3.00 19.70 -10.89
CA VAL A 105 1.66 19.28 -11.30
C VAL A 105 0.65 19.45 -10.17
N ALA A 106 -0.59 19.75 -10.55
CA ALA A 106 -1.72 19.80 -9.62
C ALA A 106 -1.84 18.50 -8.84
N ALA A 107 -2.25 18.62 -7.57
CA ALA A 107 -2.28 17.55 -6.59
C ALA A 107 -2.83 16.24 -7.16
N THR A 108 -1.97 15.25 -7.31
CA THR A 108 -2.32 13.92 -7.70
C THR A 108 -2.34 13.05 -6.44
N HIS A 109 -3.36 12.24 -6.31
CA HIS A 109 -3.50 11.33 -5.18
C HIS A 109 -3.49 9.90 -5.71
N VAL A 110 -3.03 8.98 -4.87
CA VAL A 110 -3.20 7.56 -5.16
C VAL A 110 -4.13 6.97 -4.11
N ASN A 111 -5.15 6.27 -4.57
CA ASN A 111 -6.03 5.49 -3.72
C ASN A 111 -5.49 4.08 -3.64
N PHE A 112 -5.34 3.57 -2.43
CA PHE A 112 -4.84 2.21 -2.20
C PHE A 112 -5.92 1.37 -1.53
N MET A 113 -6.01 0.11 -1.94
CA MET A 113 -6.86 -0.87 -1.29
C MET A 113 -6.11 -2.20 -1.25
N ILE A 114 -6.12 -2.85 -0.12
CA ILE A 114 -5.39 -4.10 0.11
C ILE A 114 -6.39 -5.24 0.26
N THR A 115 -6.13 -6.35 -0.42
CA THR A 115 -6.92 -7.57 -0.28
C THR A 115 -6.03 -8.75 0.07
N GLY A 116 -6.62 -9.76 0.68
CA GLY A 116 -5.90 -10.96 1.07
C GLY A 116 -6.64 -11.73 2.16
N ASP A 117 -5.88 -12.40 2.98
CA ASP A 117 -6.40 -13.18 4.10
C ASP A 117 -5.78 -12.68 5.40
N LYS A 118 -6.50 -12.83 6.49
CA LYS A 118 -5.96 -12.59 7.84
C LYS A 118 -6.47 -13.64 8.79
N GLU A 119 -5.72 -13.90 9.83
CA GLU A 119 -6.17 -14.78 10.91
C GLU A 119 -7.30 -14.10 11.68
N ALA A 120 -8.30 -14.90 11.98
CA ALA A 120 -9.45 -14.43 12.73
C ALA A 120 -9.12 -14.19 14.22
#